data_3a889e7beb459cb669429057a000776a
#
_entry.id   3a889e7beb459cb669429057a000776a
#
_cell.length_a   1.000
_cell.length_b   1.000
_cell.length_c   1.000
_cell.angle_alpha   90.00
_cell.angle_beta   90.00
_cell.angle_gamma   90.00
#
_symmetry.space_group_name_H-M   'P 1'
#
loop_
_entity.id
_entity.type
_entity.pdbx_description
1 polymer ?
#
loop_
_entity_poly.entity_id
_entity_poly.type
_entity_poly.pdbx_seq_one_letter_code
_entity_poly.pdbx_strand_id
1 'polypeptide(L)'
;MNMDKNLRDRYEALKKKVVHRADEFANLMDFLENETAWLTAPASTRFHLCRESGLLEHSVNVAETLLRLRDTLYPLIDDESCVIVAFLHDLGKIGMPDEALYLKNHVSPEKARQYGKPVAPYTYNRNLTYLSIPVRSLYLALPYINLSEEETQAIVYHDGQYVEDNRSVANRESPLTLLLSYADNWNAFVVEDGMENK
;
A
#
# COMPACT_ATOMS: atom_id res chain seq x y z
N MET A 1 7.10 15.61 12.91
CA MET A 1 7.38 14.58 11.91
C MET A 1 7.84 15.25 10.62
N ASN A 2 9.01 14.92 10.10
CA ASN A 2 9.61 15.62 8.95
C ASN A 2 9.41 14.75 7.68
N MET A 3 8.13 14.63 7.23
CA MET A 3 7.84 14.06 5.92
C MET A 3 8.51 14.92 4.85
N ASP A 4 9.13 14.30 3.85
CA ASP A 4 9.68 15.03 2.71
C ASP A 4 8.61 15.91 2.08
N LYS A 5 8.93 17.18 1.86
CA LYS A 5 7.99 18.16 1.31
C LYS A 5 7.45 17.73 -0.05
N ASN A 6 8.28 17.16 -0.91
CA ASN A 6 7.86 16.66 -2.22
C ASN A 6 6.82 15.55 -2.09
N LEU A 7 7.05 14.57 -1.23
CA LEU A 7 6.10 13.48 -0.98
C LEU A 7 4.77 14.03 -0.45
N ARG A 8 4.82 14.97 0.48
CA ARG A 8 3.61 15.62 1.01
C ARG A 8 2.82 16.33 -0.07
N ASP A 9 3.47 17.13 -0.90
CA ASP A 9 2.80 17.90 -1.96
C ASP A 9 2.13 16.95 -2.98
N ARG A 10 2.77 15.85 -3.35
CA ARG A 10 2.23 14.80 -4.24
C ARG A 10 1.02 14.10 -3.59
N TYR A 11 1.14 13.69 -2.34
CA TYR A 11 0.08 13.07 -1.57
C TYR A 11 -1.17 13.96 -1.51
N GLU A 12 -1.02 15.23 -1.14
CA GLU A 12 -2.12 16.18 -1.09
C GLU A 12 -2.73 16.48 -2.48
N ALA A 13 -1.93 16.44 -3.54
CA ALA A 13 -2.43 16.57 -4.90
C ALA A 13 -3.30 15.37 -5.33
N LEU A 14 -2.92 14.15 -4.93
CA LEU A 14 -3.69 12.94 -5.19
C LEU A 14 -5.01 12.93 -4.40
N LYS A 15 -5.01 13.31 -3.12
CA LYS A 15 -6.23 13.40 -2.31
C LYS A 15 -7.31 14.27 -2.96
N LYS A 16 -6.92 15.36 -3.62
CA LYS A 16 -7.85 16.28 -4.32
C LYS A 16 -8.52 15.68 -5.56
N LYS A 17 -8.07 14.53 -6.04
CA LYS A 17 -8.68 13.83 -7.17
C LYS A 17 -9.90 12.99 -6.77
N VAL A 18 -10.10 12.76 -5.47
CA VAL A 18 -11.31 12.12 -4.95
C VAL A 18 -12.37 13.20 -4.76
N VAL A 19 -13.37 13.21 -5.62
CA VAL A 19 -14.37 14.30 -5.72
C VAL A 19 -15.76 13.82 -5.35
N HIS A 20 -16.22 12.69 -5.87
CA HIS A 20 -17.59 12.21 -5.65
C HIS A 20 -17.79 11.63 -4.24
N ARG A 21 -16.76 11.03 -3.66
CA ARG A 21 -16.72 10.50 -2.27
C ARG A 21 -15.84 11.36 -1.36
N ALA A 22 -15.76 12.67 -1.62
CA ALA A 22 -14.85 13.56 -0.92
C ALA A 22 -15.02 13.53 0.61
N ASP A 23 -16.25 13.52 1.11
CA ASP A 23 -16.53 13.50 2.56
C ASP A 23 -16.15 12.14 3.18
N GLU A 24 -16.52 11.02 2.55
CA GLU A 24 -16.16 9.68 2.99
C GLU A 24 -14.63 9.52 3.01
N PHE A 25 -13.99 9.94 1.95
CA PHE A 25 -12.54 9.86 1.82
C PHE A 25 -11.81 10.78 2.81
N ALA A 26 -12.32 11.98 3.05
CA ALA A 26 -11.75 12.88 4.05
C ALA A 26 -11.83 12.27 5.47
N ASN A 27 -12.96 11.65 5.84
CA ASN A 27 -13.11 10.96 7.11
C ASN A 27 -12.14 9.77 7.24
N LEU A 28 -11.97 9.00 6.16
CA LEU A 28 -10.99 7.91 6.12
C LEU A 28 -9.56 8.45 6.31
N MET A 29 -9.19 9.52 5.59
CA MET A 29 -7.84 10.09 5.70
C MET A 29 -7.60 10.69 7.07
N ASP A 30 -8.58 11.34 7.68
CA ASP A 30 -8.47 11.85 9.05
C ASP A 30 -8.18 10.73 10.06
N PHE A 31 -8.92 9.64 9.99
CA PHE A 31 -8.66 8.43 10.79
C PHE A 31 -7.25 7.88 10.54
N LEU A 32 -6.87 7.67 9.27
CA LEU A 32 -5.58 7.09 8.93
C LEU A 32 -4.40 7.95 9.38
N GLU A 33 -4.49 9.25 9.18
CA GLU A 33 -3.41 10.20 9.48
C GLU A 33 -3.24 10.45 10.99
N ASN A 34 -4.32 10.44 11.77
CA ASN A 34 -4.28 10.83 13.17
C ASN A 34 -4.32 9.65 14.15
N GLU A 35 -4.89 8.50 13.75
CA GLU A 35 -5.12 7.39 14.67
C GLU A 35 -4.31 6.13 14.32
N THR A 36 -3.57 6.15 13.20
CA THR A 36 -2.85 4.95 12.74
C THR A 36 -1.39 5.21 12.38
N ALA A 37 -0.67 4.15 12.01
CA ALA A 37 0.69 4.25 11.52
C ALA A 37 0.79 4.61 10.01
N TRP A 38 -0.27 5.10 9.38
CA TRP A 38 -0.31 5.39 7.93
C TRP A 38 0.86 6.25 7.45
N LEU A 39 1.15 7.34 8.16
CA LEU A 39 2.22 8.27 7.78
C LEU A 39 3.63 7.78 8.11
N THR A 40 3.78 6.68 8.87
CA THR A 40 5.07 6.24 9.41
C THR A 40 5.46 4.81 9.05
N ALA A 41 4.49 3.98 8.66
CA ALA A 41 4.73 2.58 8.37
C ALA A 41 5.72 2.38 7.21
N PRO A 42 6.60 1.37 7.27
CA PRO A 42 7.41 0.96 6.13
C PRO A 42 6.57 0.17 5.12
N ALA A 43 6.95 0.18 3.83
CA ALA A 43 6.28 -0.61 2.79
C ALA A 43 6.56 -2.11 2.93
N SER A 44 7.71 -2.48 3.49
CA SER A 44 8.13 -3.88 3.67
C SER A 44 8.98 -4.08 4.91
N THR A 45 9.28 -5.33 5.27
CA THR A 45 10.20 -5.65 6.36
C THR A 45 11.67 -5.58 5.98
N ARG A 46 12.01 -5.72 4.68
CA ARG A 46 13.41 -5.78 4.19
C ARG A 46 13.62 -5.43 2.72
N PHE A 47 12.55 -5.25 1.95
CA PHE A 47 12.62 -4.98 0.52
C PHE A 47 12.42 -3.48 0.23
N HIS A 48 11.72 -3.16 -0.86
CA HIS A 48 11.47 -1.78 -1.26
C HIS A 48 10.92 -0.92 -0.11
N LEU A 49 11.37 0.32 -0.04
CA LEU A 49 10.94 1.34 0.92
C LEU A 49 10.82 0.83 2.38
N CYS A 50 11.77 -0.03 2.78
CA CYS A 50 11.86 -0.58 4.13
C CYS A 50 12.36 0.48 5.13
N ARG A 51 11.62 1.58 5.26
CA ARG A 51 11.94 2.75 6.07
C ARG A 51 10.69 3.50 6.52
N GLU A 52 10.84 4.42 7.45
CA GLU A 52 9.76 5.28 7.90
C GLU A 52 9.13 6.03 6.72
N SER A 53 7.79 6.12 6.71
CA SER A 53 6.95 6.66 5.64
C SER A 53 7.05 5.90 4.29
N GLY A 54 7.68 4.73 4.26
CA GLY A 54 7.84 3.95 3.04
C GLY A 54 6.51 3.49 2.44
N LEU A 55 5.54 3.12 3.27
CA LEU A 55 4.21 2.72 2.80
C LEU A 55 3.47 3.87 2.11
N LEU A 56 3.50 5.06 2.71
CA LEU A 56 2.89 6.25 2.11
C LEU A 56 3.54 6.59 0.77
N GLU A 57 4.87 6.56 0.71
CA GLU A 57 5.61 6.83 -0.52
C GLU A 57 5.27 5.81 -1.61
N HIS A 58 5.23 4.52 -1.28
CA HIS A 58 4.79 3.46 -2.17
C HIS A 58 3.39 3.72 -2.72
N SER A 59 2.43 3.97 -1.84
CA SER A 59 1.04 4.23 -2.23
C SER A 59 0.90 5.45 -3.16
N VAL A 60 1.68 6.51 -2.93
CA VAL A 60 1.74 7.69 -3.80
C VAL A 60 2.34 7.34 -5.17
N ASN A 61 3.45 6.60 -5.19
CA ASN A 61 4.09 6.16 -6.44
C ASN A 61 3.16 5.24 -7.25
N VAL A 62 2.49 4.31 -6.59
CA VAL A 62 1.50 3.41 -7.23
C VAL A 62 0.34 4.21 -7.80
N ALA A 63 -0.22 5.18 -7.06
CA ALA A 63 -1.32 6.02 -7.54
C ALA A 63 -0.95 6.79 -8.81
N GLU A 64 0.22 7.42 -8.83
CA GLU A 64 0.68 8.18 -10.01
C GLU A 64 0.96 7.27 -11.21
N THR A 65 1.51 6.09 -10.98
CA THR A 65 1.76 5.11 -12.04
C THR A 65 0.44 4.54 -12.57
N LEU A 66 -0.50 4.21 -11.68
CA LEU A 66 -1.83 3.72 -12.05
C LEU A 66 -2.59 4.74 -12.90
N LEU A 67 -2.58 6.02 -12.52
CA LEU A 67 -3.20 7.09 -13.30
C LEU A 67 -2.62 7.17 -14.72
N ARG A 68 -1.29 7.09 -14.88
CA ARG A 68 -0.64 7.10 -16.21
C ARG A 68 -0.98 5.85 -17.04
N LEU A 69 -0.99 4.68 -16.42
CA LEU A 69 -1.37 3.43 -17.10
C LEU A 69 -2.84 3.49 -17.53
N ARG A 70 -3.72 3.96 -16.67
CA ARG A 70 -5.13 4.13 -16.93
C ARG A 70 -5.38 5.10 -18.10
N ASP A 71 -4.73 6.27 -18.10
CA ASP A 71 -4.86 7.25 -19.19
C ASP A 71 -4.51 6.68 -20.56
N THR A 72 -3.55 5.75 -20.58
CA THR A 72 -3.06 5.16 -21.83
C THR A 72 -3.86 3.93 -22.24
N LEU A 73 -4.21 3.05 -21.31
CA LEU A 73 -4.72 1.72 -21.59
C LEU A 73 -6.25 1.61 -21.43
N TYR A 74 -6.83 2.33 -20.46
CA TYR A 74 -8.26 2.23 -20.17
C TYR A 74 -8.82 3.52 -19.55
N PRO A 75 -9.01 4.61 -20.32
CA PRO A 75 -9.38 5.93 -19.81
C PRO A 75 -10.80 6.02 -19.20
N LEU A 76 -11.56 4.92 -19.18
CA LEU A 76 -12.91 4.89 -18.63
C LEU A 76 -12.96 4.79 -17.10
N ILE A 77 -11.85 4.44 -16.46
CA ILE A 77 -11.76 4.41 -14.99
C ILE A 77 -11.51 5.84 -14.49
N ASP A 78 -12.24 6.28 -13.48
CA ASP A 78 -12.09 7.61 -12.90
C ASP A 78 -10.80 7.76 -12.07
N ASP A 79 -10.35 9.01 -11.96
CA ASP A 79 -9.20 9.38 -11.13
C ASP A 79 -9.41 8.91 -9.67
N GLU A 80 -10.63 9.07 -9.17
CA GLU A 80 -11.02 8.75 -7.81
C GLU A 80 -10.79 7.28 -7.48
N SER A 81 -11.30 6.36 -8.30
CA SER A 81 -11.10 4.92 -8.11
C SER A 81 -9.61 4.55 -8.15
N CYS A 82 -8.84 5.14 -9.07
CA CYS A 82 -7.40 4.91 -9.13
C CYS A 82 -6.68 5.32 -7.83
N VAL A 83 -7.01 6.50 -7.29
CA VAL A 83 -6.38 6.99 -6.05
C VAL A 83 -6.79 6.14 -4.85
N ILE A 84 -8.09 5.85 -4.73
CA ILE A 84 -8.62 5.06 -3.61
C ILE A 84 -7.97 3.67 -3.57
N VAL A 85 -7.98 2.93 -4.67
CA VAL A 85 -7.40 1.58 -4.65
C VAL A 85 -5.90 1.59 -4.43
N ALA A 86 -5.18 2.58 -4.97
CA ALA A 86 -3.74 2.71 -4.75
C ALA A 86 -3.39 3.05 -3.29
N PHE A 87 -4.23 3.82 -2.59
CA PHE A 87 -4.00 4.10 -1.16
C PHE A 87 -4.40 2.93 -0.27
N LEU A 88 -5.34 2.10 -0.72
CA LEU A 88 -5.92 1.04 0.11
C LEU A 88 -5.32 -0.36 -0.15
N HIS A 89 -4.68 -0.63 -1.29
CA HIS A 89 -4.24 -1.99 -1.62
C HIS A 89 -3.37 -2.60 -0.52
N ASP A 90 -2.44 -1.83 -0.02
CA ASP A 90 -1.45 -2.21 1.00
C ASP A 90 -1.72 -1.61 2.40
N LEU A 91 -2.86 -0.95 2.59
CA LEU A 91 -3.21 -0.28 3.86
C LEU A 91 -3.07 -1.21 5.06
N GLY A 92 -3.40 -2.49 4.91
CA GLY A 92 -3.27 -3.48 5.97
C GLY A 92 -1.87 -3.62 6.57
N LYS A 93 -0.83 -3.10 5.90
CA LYS A 93 0.55 -3.06 6.40
C LYS A 93 0.73 -2.13 7.61
N ILE A 94 -0.20 -1.20 7.85
CA ILE A 94 -0.13 -0.34 9.05
C ILE A 94 -0.39 -1.11 10.36
N GLY A 95 -1.08 -2.25 10.29
CA GLY A 95 -1.56 -2.96 11.47
C GLY A 95 -2.94 -2.50 11.91
N MET A 96 -3.12 -2.29 13.20
CA MET A 96 -4.33 -1.73 13.83
C MET A 96 -4.00 -0.36 14.44
N PRO A 97 -4.97 0.48 14.79
CA PRO A 97 -4.71 1.81 15.36
C PRO A 97 -3.73 1.79 16.54
N ASP A 98 -3.90 0.85 17.47
CA ASP A 98 -3.08 0.75 18.67
C ASP A 98 -1.85 -0.14 18.51
N GLU A 99 -1.75 -0.90 17.42
CA GLU A 99 -0.70 -1.91 17.23
C GLU A 99 -0.20 -1.97 15.78
N ALA A 100 1.02 -1.52 15.54
CA ALA A 100 1.66 -1.60 14.21
C ALA A 100 1.91 -3.05 13.80
N LEU A 101 1.75 -3.36 12.50
CA LEU A 101 2.09 -4.68 11.95
C LEU A 101 3.60 -4.91 11.90
N TYR A 102 4.36 -3.86 11.57
CA TYR A 102 5.81 -3.93 11.46
C TYR A 102 6.49 -3.24 12.64
N LEU A 103 7.26 -4.01 13.41
CA LEU A 103 8.03 -3.54 14.55
C LEU A 103 9.49 -3.40 14.15
N LYS A 104 10.16 -2.33 14.59
CA LYS A 104 11.61 -2.16 14.39
C LYS A 104 12.34 -3.37 14.99
N ASN A 105 13.26 -3.94 14.23
CA ASN A 105 14.02 -5.09 14.69
C ASN A 105 15.23 -4.61 15.51
N HIS A 106 15.26 -4.96 16.79
CA HIS A 106 16.32 -4.58 17.74
C HIS A 106 17.38 -5.68 17.91
N VAL A 107 17.71 -6.43 16.85
CA VAL A 107 18.80 -7.41 16.92
C VAL A 107 20.14 -6.71 17.05
N SER A 108 20.92 -7.06 18.08
CA SER A 108 22.24 -6.46 18.27
C SER A 108 23.19 -6.80 17.10
N PRO A 109 24.18 -5.94 16.79
CA PRO A 109 25.15 -6.20 15.73
C PRO A 109 25.90 -7.53 15.90
N GLU A 110 26.14 -7.95 17.14
CA GLU A 110 26.80 -9.23 17.46
C GLU A 110 25.90 -10.43 17.08
N LYS A 111 24.62 -10.39 17.45
CA LYS A 111 23.65 -11.41 17.02
C LYS A 111 23.48 -11.43 15.51
N ALA A 112 23.43 -10.26 14.85
CA ALA A 112 23.35 -10.18 13.40
C ALA A 112 24.52 -10.91 12.71
N ARG A 113 25.74 -10.76 13.23
CA ARG A 113 26.93 -11.47 12.71
C ARG A 113 26.83 -12.99 12.88
N GLN A 114 26.26 -13.48 13.97
CA GLN A 114 26.07 -14.92 14.20
C GLN A 114 25.10 -15.57 13.22
N TYR A 115 24.12 -14.83 12.71
CA TYR A 115 23.15 -15.34 11.72
C TYR A 115 23.71 -15.45 10.31
N GLY A 116 24.88 -14.87 10.02
CA GLY A 116 25.52 -14.91 8.70
C GLY A 116 24.70 -14.30 7.55
N LYS A 117 23.62 -13.59 7.88
CA LYS A 117 22.73 -12.89 6.93
C LYS A 117 22.36 -11.53 7.48
N PRO A 118 22.16 -10.51 6.61
CA PRO A 118 21.62 -9.21 7.05
C PRO A 118 20.30 -9.41 7.79
N VAL A 119 20.18 -8.80 8.96
CA VAL A 119 18.94 -8.80 9.73
C VAL A 119 17.98 -7.79 9.11
N ALA A 120 16.74 -8.21 8.86
CA ALA A 120 15.70 -7.30 8.34
C ALA A 120 15.49 -6.13 9.31
N PRO A 121 15.38 -4.89 8.83
CA PRO A 121 15.13 -3.71 9.68
C PRO A 121 13.84 -3.80 10.49
N TYR A 122 12.83 -4.50 9.96
CA TYR A 122 11.56 -4.70 10.64
C TYR A 122 11.19 -6.18 10.73
N THR A 123 10.31 -6.50 11.67
CA THR A 123 9.72 -7.83 11.88
C THR A 123 8.22 -7.72 12.05
N TYR A 124 7.48 -8.81 11.80
CA TYR A 124 6.03 -8.86 12.01
C TYR A 124 5.68 -8.86 13.50
N ASN A 125 4.68 -8.07 13.87
CA ASN A 125 4.04 -8.12 15.18
C ASN A 125 3.16 -9.37 15.27
N ARG A 126 3.61 -10.35 16.06
CA ARG A 126 2.91 -11.62 16.24
C ARG A 126 1.75 -11.57 17.24
N ASN A 127 1.57 -10.45 17.92
CA ASN A 127 0.43 -10.25 18.84
C ASN A 127 -0.85 -9.91 18.10
N LEU A 128 -0.73 -9.37 16.89
CA LEU A 128 -1.91 -9.08 16.05
C LEU A 128 -2.57 -10.38 15.58
N THR A 129 -3.91 -10.39 15.60
CA THR A 129 -4.67 -11.42 14.89
C THR A 129 -4.27 -11.44 13.42
N TYR A 130 -3.97 -12.62 12.92
CA TYR A 130 -3.60 -12.77 11.51
C TYR A 130 -4.77 -12.42 10.59
N LEU A 131 -4.54 -11.46 9.73
CA LEU A 131 -5.34 -11.14 8.56
C LEU A 131 -4.37 -10.96 7.39
N SER A 132 -4.72 -11.41 6.19
CA SER A 132 -3.94 -11.03 5.01
C SER A 132 -3.96 -9.51 4.83
N ILE A 133 -2.96 -8.96 4.14
CA ILE A 133 -2.87 -7.50 3.95
C ILE A 133 -4.15 -6.95 3.30
N PRO A 134 -4.67 -7.52 2.18
CA PRO A 134 -5.90 -7.00 1.56
C PRO A 134 -7.12 -7.09 2.48
N VAL A 135 -7.26 -8.17 3.24
CA VAL A 135 -8.39 -8.32 4.18
C VAL A 135 -8.33 -7.27 5.29
N ARG A 136 -7.13 -6.99 5.83
CA ARG A 136 -6.95 -5.94 6.82
C ARG A 136 -7.19 -4.56 6.22
N SER A 137 -6.76 -4.32 4.97
CA SER A 137 -7.04 -3.09 4.24
C SER A 137 -8.54 -2.81 4.16
N LEU A 138 -9.33 -3.79 3.74
CA LEU A 138 -10.79 -3.66 3.69
C LEU A 138 -11.40 -3.47 5.07
N TYR A 139 -10.94 -4.24 6.08
CA TYR A 139 -11.43 -4.12 7.45
C TYR A 139 -11.28 -2.69 8.01
N LEU A 140 -10.16 -2.03 7.71
CA LEU A 140 -9.89 -0.67 8.15
C LEU A 140 -10.65 0.40 7.35
N ALA A 141 -10.84 0.18 6.04
CA ALA A 141 -11.39 1.19 5.14
C ALA A 141 -12.93 1.21 5.10
N LEU A 142 -13.57 0.03 5.09
CA LEU A 142 -15.03 -0.09 4.88
C LEU A 142 -15.92 0.63 5.91
N PRO A 143 -15.50 0.87 7.17
CA PRO A 143 -16.27 1.73 8.09
C PRO A 143 -16.37 3.18 7.65
N TYR A 144 -15.50 3.66 6.76
CA TYR A 144 -15.37 5.08 6.40
C TYR A 144 -15.75 5.37 4.95
N ILE A 145 -15.55 4.41 4.02
CA ILE A 145 -15.75 4.63 2.60
C ILE A 145 -16.43 3.42 1.94
N ASN A 146 -17.40 3.70 1.06
CA ASN A 146 -18.00 2.68 0.22
C ASN A 146 -17.09 2.37 -0.97
N LEU A 147 -16.90 1.09 -1.25
CA LEU A 147 -16.11 0.61 -2.37
C LEU A 147 -17.00 -0.15 -3.36
N SER A 148 -16.76 0.05 -4.65
CA SER A 148 -17.39 -0.76 -5.69
C SER A 148 -16.85 -2.20 -5.67
N GLU A 149 -17.54 -3.13 -6.36
CA GLU A 149 -17.04 -4.50 -6.52
C GLU A 149 -15.69 -4.54 -7.25
N GLU A 150 -15.49 -3.67 -8.25
CA GLU A 150 -14.22 -3.58 -8.99
C GLU A 150 -13.08 -3.04 -8.13
N GLU A 151 -13.33 -2.02 -7.32
CA GLU A 151 -12.36 -1.48 -6.37
C GLU A 151 -12.01 -2.52 -5.29
N THR A 152 -13.02 -3.21 -4.77
CA THR A 152 -12.81 -4.31 -3.81
C THR A 152 -11.98 -5.43 -4.44
N GLN A 153 -12.31 -5.84 -5.68
CA GLN A 153 -11.54 -6.83 -6.42
C GLN A 153 -10.09 -6.37 -6.61
N ALA A 154 -9.88 -5.12 -7.01
CA ALA A 154 -8.55 -4.57 -7.21
C ALA A 154 -7.71 -4.63 -5.94
N ILE A 155 -8.27 -4.23 -4.79
CA ILE A 155 -7.58 -4.28 -3.50
C ILE A 155 -7.28 -5.73 -3.09
N VAL A 156 -8.25 -6.65 -3.23
CA VAL A 156 -8.09 -8.04 -2.78
C VAL A 156 -7.05 -8.80 -3.59
N TYR A 157 -6.96 -8.54 -4.89
CA TYR A 157 -6.16 -9.35 -5.82
C TYR A 157 -4.98 -8.60 -6.45
N HIS A 158 -4.56 -7.44 -5.90
CA HIS A 158 -3.48 -6.62 -6.46
C HIS A 158 -2.14 -7.37 -6.59
N ASP A 159 -1.84 -8.30 -5.67
CA ASP A 159 -0.64 -9.17 -5.75
C ASP A 159 -0.64 -10.11 -6.97
N GLY A 160 -1.77 -10.17 -7.70
CA GLY A 160 -1.92 -10.98 -8.90
C GLY A 160 -1.90 -12.49 -8.64
N GLN A 161 -1.76 -13.27 -9.73
CA GLN A 161 -1.86 -14.72 -9.71
C GLN A 161 -0.62 -15.43 -9.12
N TYR A 162 0.42 -14.70 -8.76
CA TYR A 162 1.61 -15.24 -8.09
C TYR A 162 1.31 -15.69 -6.66
N VAL A 163 0.30 -15.11 -6.03
CA VAL A 163 -0.23 -15.56 -4.73
C VAL A 163 -1.20 -16.71 -4.98
N GLU A 164 -1.01 -17.84 -4.29
CA GLU A 164 -1.81 -19.05 -4.50
C GLU A 164 -3.31 -18.81 -4.26
N ASP A 165 -3.64 -18.04 -3.22
CA ASP A 165 -5.01 -17.68 -2.86
C ASP A 165 -5.71 -16.86 -3.96
N ASN A 166 -4.94 -16.15 -4.79
CA ASN A 166 -5.44 -15.30 -5.87
C ASN A 166 -5.70 -16.08 -7.18
N ARG A 167 -5.36 -17.35 -7.27
CA ARG A 167 -5.54 -18.13 -8.52
C ARG A 167 -6.99 -18.21 -8.98
N SER A 168 -7.93 -18.10 -8.08
CA SER A 168 -9.37 -18.15 -8.39
C SER A 168 -9.87 -16.96 -9.21
N VAL A 169 -9.15 -15.81 -9.20
CA VAL A 169 -9.52 -14.63 -9.99
C VAL A 169 -9.02 -14.70 -11.43
N ALA A 170 -8.11 -15.62 -11.74
CA ALA A 170 -7.47 -15.74 -13.05
C ALA A 170 -8.46 -15.69 -14.22
N ASN A 171 -8.21 -14.79 -15.16
CA ASN A 171 -9.06 -14.44 -16.32
C ASN A 171 -10.43 -13.84 -15.96
N ARG A 172 -10.57 -13.29 -14.75
CA ARG A 172 -11.76 -12.56 -14.28
C ARG A 172 -11.42 -11.22 -13.68
N GLU A 173 -10.13 -10.82 -13.78
CA GLU A 173 -9.66 -9.55 -13.28
C GLU A 173 -10.30 -8.41 -14.06
N SER A 174 -10.85 -7.43 -13.35
CA SER A 174 -11.30 -6.18 -13.96
C SER A 174 -10.10 -5.38 -14.50
N PRO A 175 -10.33 -4.45 -15.45
CA PRO A 175 -9.27 -3.56 -15.91
C PRO A 175 -8.56 -2.83 -14.76
N LEU A 176 -9.30 -2.37 -13.75
CA LEU A 176 -8.73 -1.70 -12.57
C LEU A 176 -7.81 -2.63 -11.78
N THR A 177 -8.20 -3.89 -11.59
CA THR A 177 -7.36 -4.91 -10.90
C THR A 177 -6.05 -5.14 -11.64
N LEU A 178 -6.08 -5.33 -12.96
CA LEU A 178 -4.88 -5.54 -13.76
C LEU A 178 -3.96 -4.32 -13.73
N LEU A 179 -4.50 -3.12 -13.91
CA LEU A 179 -3.73 -1.89 -13.92
C LEU A 179 -3.10 -1.59 -12.56
N LEU A 180 -3.82 -1.84 -11.46
CA LEU A 180 -3.26 -1.71 -10.12
C LEU A 180 -2.11 -2.69 -9.89
N SER A 181 -2.29 -3.97 -10.24
CA SER A 181 -1.23 -4.99 -10.13
C SER A 181 0.01 -4.62 -10.94
N TYR A 182 -0.15 -4.08 -12.15
CA TYR A 182 0.99 -3.62 -12.95
C TYR A 182 1.66 -2.38 -12.35
N ALA A 183 0.89 -1.42 -11.82
CA ALA A 183 1.43 -0.23 -11.17
C ALA A 183 2.22 -0.59 -9.91
N ASP A 184 1.68 -1.46 -9.07
CA ASP A 184 2.33 -1.95 -7.86
C ASP A 184 3.64 -2.68 -8.18
N ASN A 185 3.59 -3.72 -9.02
CA ASN A 185 4.79 -4.47 -9.42
C ASN A 185 5.85 -3.56 -10.07
N TRP A 186 5.43 -2.62 -10.94
CA TRP A 186 6.36 -1.69 -11.56
C TRP A 186 7.09 -0.82 -10.53
N ASN A 187 6.36 -0.29 -9.55
CA ASN A 187 6.98 0.53 -8.52
C ASN A 187 7.88 -0.31 -7.61
N ALA A 188 7.38 -1.43 -7.08
CA ALA A 188 8.13 -2.28 -6.15
C ALA A 188 9.44 -2.81 -6.75
N PHE A 189 9.46 -3.21 -8.04
CA PHE A 189 10.62 -3.89 -8.65
C PHE A 189 11.47 -3.01 -9.56
N VAL A 190 10.98 -1.86 -10.01
CA VAL A 190 11.68 -1.02 -10.99
C VAL A 190 12.01 0.36 -10.45
N VAL A 191 11.04 1.01 -9.77
CA VAL A 191 11.20 2.39 -9.32
C VAL A 191 11.86 2.48 -7.95
N GLU A 192 11.42 1.67 -6.98
CA GLU A 192 11.73 1.82 -5.57
C GLU A 192 12.96 1.02 -5.10
N ASP A 193 13.20 -0.15 -5.67
CA ASP A 193 14.37 -1.00 -5.38
C ASP A 193 15.28 -1.20 -6.60
N GLY A 194 14.87 -0.69 -7.72
CA GLY A 194 15.23 -1.24 -9.02
C GLY A 194 16.64 -1.02 -9.51
N MET A 195 17.51 -0.29 -8.83
CA MET A 195 18.85 -0.02 -9.39
C MET A 195 20.03 -0.28 -8.44
N GLU A 196 19.80 -0.44 -7.14
CA GLU A 196 20.90 -0.61 -6.17
C GLU A 196 21.22 -2.08 -5.84
N ASN A 197 20.37 -3.06 -6.23
CA ASN A 197 20.51 -4.47 -5.87
C ASN A 197 20.53 -5.45 -7.05
N LYS A 198 20.85 -4.99 -8.25
CA LYS A 198 21.08 -5.87 -9.41
C LYS A 198 22.53 -5.93 -9.79
#